data_d4a7c176893794248d2210e17265fc06
#
_entry.id   d4a7c176893794248d2210e17265fc06
#
_cell.length_a   1.000
_cell.length_b   1.000
_cell.length_c   1.000
_cell.angle_alpha   90.00
_cell.angle_beta   90.00
_cell.angle_gamma   90.00
#
_symmetry.space_group_name_H-M   'P 1'
#
loop_
_entity.id
_entity.type
_entity.pdbx_description
1 polymer ?
#
loop_
_entity_poly.entity_id
_entity_poly.type
_entity_poly.pdbx_seq_one_letter_code
_entity_poly.pdbx_strand_id
1 'polypeptide(L)'
;MVHRPADSRLLFNLLQQEKDYLKQFNQLFNSSAASLDSFTAYAAASPPPASQVILAVANLLAAADDALKRYAIGVEQWRDAMQVLKDMEDDVGNIMRDREILQVLLPGFSSTIHLFLE
;
A
#
# COMPACT_ATOMS: atom_id res chain seq x y z
N MET A 1 -1.17 2.67 -24.01
CA MET A 1 -0.09 2.19 -23.14
C MET A 1 0.28 0.76 -23.54
N VAL A 2 1.53 0.52 -23.81
CA VAL A 2 2.00 -0.83 -24.15
C VAL A 2 2.26 -1.60 -22.86
N HIS A 3 1.55 -2.73 -22.71
CA HIS A 3 1.74 -3.60 -21.55
C HIS A 3 3.07 -4.36 -21.67
N ARG A 4 3.94 -4.22 -20.68
CA ARG A 4 5.22 -4.92 -20.60
C ARG A 4 5.23 -5.85 -19.38
N PRO A 5 5.58 -7.14 -19.54
CA PRO A 5 5.67 -8.07 -18.40
C PRO A 5 6.62 -7.59 -17.28
N ALA A 6 7.72 -6.91 -17.68
CA ALA A 6 8.66 -6.34 -16.70
C ALA A 6 8.01 -5.25 -15.85
N ASP A 7 7.15 -4.42 -16.44
CA ASP A 7 6.44 -3.36 -15.71
C ASP A 7 5.44 -3.94 -14.71
N SER A 8 4.73 -4.99 -15.08
CA SER A 8 3.83 -5.70 -14.17
C SER A 8 4.57 -6.31 -12.98
N ARG A 9 5.76 -6.87 -13.20
CA ARG A 9 6.58 -7.43 -12.13
C ARG A 9 7.10 -6.34 -11.20
N LEU A 10 7.54 -5.20 -11.76
CA LEU A 10 7.99 -4.06 -10.97
C LEU A 10 6.86 -3.50 -10.11
N LEU A 11 5.67 -3.37 -10.68
CA LEU A 11 4.50 -2.91 -9.95
C LEU A 11 4.11 -3.89 -8.83
N PHE A 12 4.13 -5.19 -9.11
CA PHE A 12 3.89 -6.22 -8.09
C PHE A 12 4.90 -6.11 -6.93
N ASN A 13 6.20 -5.96 -7.24
CA ASN A 13 7.24 -5.82 -6.24
C ASN A 13 7.07 -4.55 -5.41
N LEU A 14 6.69 -3.45 -6.05
CA LEU A 14 6.41 -2.18 -5.37
C LEU A 14 5.25 -2.34 -4.38
N LEU A 15 4.14 -2.95 -4.81
CA LEU A 15 2.99 -3.18 -3.95
C LEU A 15 3.32 -4.10 -2.78
N GLN A 16 4.13 -5.12 -3.00
CA GLN A 16 4.58 -6.02 -1.95
C GLN A 16 5.46 -5.28 -0.93
N GLN A 17 6.36 -4.44 -1.40
CA GLN A 17 7.21 -3.61 -0.54
C GLN A 17 6.39 -2.64 0.31
N GLU A 18 5.38 -2.00 -0.28
CA GLU A 18 4.50 -1.08 0.43
C GLU A 18 3.64 -1.80 1.47
N LYS A 19 3.22 -3.02 1.19
CA LYS A 19 2.50 -3.86 2.16
C LYS A 19 3.37 -4.18 3.37
N ASP A 20 4.64 -4.54 3.16
CA ASP A 20 5.58 -4.81 4.23
C ASP A 20 5.88 -3.54 5.03
N TYR A 21 6.01 -2.41 4.37
CA TYR A 21 6.21 -1.11 4.99
C TYR A 21 5.05 -0.75 5.93
N LEU A 22 3.81 -0.91 5.49
CA LEU A 22 2.63 -0.66 6.34
C LEU A 22 2.57 -1.62 7.53
N LYS A 23 2.96 -2.87 7.35
CA LYS A 23 3.04 -3.85 8.42
C LYS A 23 4.02 -3.39 9.50
N GLN A 24 5.18 -2.85 9.10
CA GLN A 24 6.18 -2.33 10.01
C GLN A 24 5.68 -1.09 10.75
N PHE A 25 4.90 -0.21 10.10
CA PHE A 25 4.22 0.89 10.77
C PHE A 25 3.31 0.40 11.89
N ASN A 26 2.50 -0.62 11.63
CA ASN A 26 1.60 -1.18 12.64
C ASN A 26 2.38 -1.75 13.83
N GLN A 27 3.51 -2.40 13.58
CA GLN A 27 4.38 -2.88 14.64
C GLN A 27 4.98 -1.73 15.45
N LEU A 28 5.39 -0.66 14.78
CA LEU A 28 5.90 0.55 15.44
C LEU A 28 4.83 1.19 16.30
N PHE A 29 3.60 1.30 15.83
CA PHE A 29 2.48 1.87 16.60
C PHE A 29 2.18 1.05 17.85
N ASN A 30 2.23 -0.26 17.78
CA ASN A 30 2.06 -1.12 18.95
C ASN A 30 3.17 -0.90 19.98
N SER A 31 4.42 -0.80 19.53
CA SER A 31 5.57 -0.51 20.39
C SER A 31 5.48 0.89 20.99
N SER A 32 5.04 1.87 20.21
CA SER A 32 4.84 3.24 20.67
C SER A 32 3.78 3.33 21.73
N ALA A 33 2.65 2.65 21.56
CA ALA A 33 1.58 2.60 22.58
C ALA A 33 2.09 2.00 23.89
N ALA A 34 2.84 0.90 23.84
CA ALA A 34 3.43 0.28 25.02
C ALA A 34 4.44 1.21 25.70
N SER A 35 5.24 1.94 24.93
CA SER A 35 6.18 2.93 25.44
C SER A 35 5.46 4.08 26.16
N LEU A 36 4.40 4.63 25.53
CA LEU A 36 3.58 5.70 26.14
C LEU A 36 2.95 5.24 27.44
N ASP A 37 2.42 4.03 27.51
CA ASP A 37 1.86 3.46 28.74
C ASP A 37 2.92 3.38 29.85
N SER A 38 4.14 2.97 29.51
CA SER A 38 5.25 2.90 30.45
C SER A 38 5.67 4.29 30.96
N PHE A 39 5.75 5.29 30.11
CA PHE A 39 6.03 6.66 30.50
C PHE A 39 4.95 7.22 31.41
N THR A 40 3.70 6.98 31.08
CA THR A 40 2.56 7.43 31.89
C THR A 40 2.55 6.78 33.27
N ALA A 41 2.80 5.48 33.35
CA ALA A 41 2.88 4.75 34.60
C ALA A 41 4.03 5.24 35.48
N TYR A 42 5.19 5.49 34.88
CA TYR A 42 6.35 6.02 35.59
C TYR A 42 6.08 7.44 36.13
N ALA A 43 5.45 8.28 35.31
CA ALA A 43 5.08 9.63 35.74
C ALA A 43 4.10 9.61 36.93
N ALA A 44 3.11 8.70 36.90
CA ALA A 44 2.15 8.56 37.98
C ALA A 44 2.79 8.13 39.31
N ALA A 45 3.90 7.38 39.23
CA ALA A 45 4.65 6.93 40.40
C ALA A 45 5.73 7.91 40.88
N SER A 46 5.99 8.98 40.12
CA SER A 46 7.08 9.93 40.40
C SER A 46 6.55 11.21 41.04
N PRO A 47 7.31 11.82 41.97
CA PRO A 47 6.94 13.12 42.53
C PRO A 47 7.28 14.25 41.54
N PRO A 48 6.64 15.45 41.65
CA PRO A 48 7.07 16.62 40.93
C PRO A 48 8.50 17.03 41.33
N PRO A 49 9.32 17.62 40.46
CA PRO A 49 9.01 17.99 39.06
C PRO A 49 9.21 16.88 38.05
N ALA A 50 9.72 15.70 38.42
CA ALA A 50 10.03 14.61 37.53
C ALA A 50 8.79 14.15 36.74
N SER A 51 7.64 14.00 37.41
CA SER A 51 6.39 13.61 36.76
C SER A 51 5.98 14.57 35.63
N GLN A 52 6.19 15.88 35.83
CA GLN A 52 5.84 16.90 34.84
C GLN A 52 6.71 16.80 33.58
N VAL A 53 8.02 16.57 33.78
CA VAL A 53 8.97 16.42 32.67
C VAL A 53 8.63 15.15 31.86
N ILE A 54 8.36 14.05 32.54
CA ILE A 54 8.02 12.77 31.88
C ILE A 54 6.73 12.89 31.08
N LEU A 55 5.70 13.53 31.64
CA LEU A 55 4.45 13.78 30.94
C LEU A 55 4.63 14.68 29.70
N ALA A 56 5.49 15.69 29.79
CA ALA A 56 5.82 16.53 28.64
C ALA A 56 6.47 15.72 27.51
N VAL A 57 7.40 14.82 27.83
CA VAL A 57 8.02 13.91 26.86
C VAL A 57 6.96 12.97 26.28
N ALA A 58 6.10 12.40 27.10
CA ALA A 58 5.02 11.51 26.65
C ALA A 58 4.08 12.23 25.67
N ASN A 59 3.72 13.47 25.93
CA ASN A 59 2.88 14.27 25.04
C ASN A 59 3.56 14.54 23.69
N LEU A 60 4.87 14.80 23.68
CA LEU A 60 5.62 14.94 22.41
C LEU A 60 5.66 13.65 21.62
N LEU A 61 5.86 12.51 22.27
CA LEU A 61 5.85 11.20 21.63
C LEU A 61 4.46 10.89 21.06
N ALA A 62 3.40 11.22 21.78
CA ALA A 62 2.02 11.03 21.31
C ALA A 62 1.75 11.89 20.05
N ALA A 63 2.20 13.13 20.01
CA ALA A 63 2.05 14.00 18.85
C ALA A 63 2.81 13.47 17.63
N ALA A 64 4.03 12.97 17.83
CA ALA A 64 4.81 12.34 16.77
C ALA A 64 4.13 11.07 16.25
N ASP A 65 3.58 10.25 17.12
CA ASP A 65 2.84 9.04 16.79
C ASP A 65 1.61 9.35 15.94
N ASP A 66 0.84 10.38 16.30
CA ASP A 66 -0.31 10.84 15.53
C ASP A 66 0.09 11.31 14.11
N ALA A 67 1.21 12.01 13.99
CA ALA A 67 1.74 12.44 12.70
C ALA A 67 2.13 11.24 11.83
N LEU A 68 2.77 10.22 12.41
CA LEU A 68 3.11 8.98 11.71
C LEU A 68 1.89 8.20 11.28
N LYS A 69 0.82 8.17 12.09
CA LYS A 69 -0.45 7.53 11.73
C LYS A 69 -1.09 8.21 10.52
N ARG A 70 -1.07 9.53 10.48
CA ARG A 70 -1.57 10.27 9.29
C ARG A 70 -0.75 9.95 8.04
N TYR A 71 0.57 9.87 8.18
CA TYR A 71 1.45 9.47 7.09
C TYR A 71 1.15 8.05 6.60
N ALA A 72 0.96 7.10 7.52
CA ALA A 72 0.63 5.72 7.19
C ALA A 72 -0.71 5.61 6.43
N ILE A 73 -1.72 6.41 6.80
CA ILE A 73 -2.98 6.49 6.06
C ILE A 73 -2.75 6.96 4.62
N GLY A 74 -1.90 7.97 4.42
CA GLY A 74 -1.53 8.45 3.09
C GLY A 74 -0.85 7.36 2.26
N VAL A 75 0.07 6.60 2.85
CA VAL A 75 0.74 5.48 2.20
C VAL A 75 -0.26 4.38 1.82
N GLU A 76 -1.21 4.08 2.69
CA GLU A 76 -2.27 3.10 2.43
C GLU A 76 -3.15 3.53 1.25
N GLN A 77 -3.57 4.79 1.20
CA GLN A 77 -4.34 5.34 0.09
C GLN A 77 -3.57 5.28 -1.22
N TRP A 78 -2.28 5.61 -1.19
CA TRP A 78 -1.41 5.50 -2.35
C TRP A 78 -1.31 4.05 -2.83
N ARG A 79 -1.11 3.12 -1.92
CA ARG A 79 -1.05 1.68 -2.23
C ARG A 79 -2.35 1.20 -2.87
N ASP A 80 -3.50 1.62 -2.33
CA ASP A 80 -4.81 1.22 -2.86
C ASP A 80 -4.99 1.74 -4.29
N ALA A 81 -4.58 2.98 -4.57
CA ALA A 81 -4.60 3.54 -5.91
C ALA A 81 -3.71 2.74 -6.88
N MET A 82 -2.52 2.35 -6.44
CA MET A 82 -1.60 1.54 -7.25
C MET A 82 -2.11 0.11 -7.45
N GLN A 83 -2.86 -0.44 -6.49
CA GLN A 83 -3.50 -1.74 -6.64
C GLN A 83 -4.58 -1.71 -7.73
N VAL A 84 -5.36 -0.64 -7.79
CA VAL A 84 -6.34 -0.44 -8.86
C VAL A 84 -5.64 -0.39 -10.22
N LEU A 85 -4.52 0.32 -10.32
CA LEU A 85 -3.74 0.39 -11.55
C LEU A 85 -3.24 -1.00 -11.97
N LYS A 86 -2.73 -1.79 -11.01
CA LYS A 86 -2.28 -3.16 -11.28
C LYS A 86 -3.43 -4.04 -11.79
N ASP A 87 -4.59 -3.95 -11.16
CA ASP A 87 -5.76 -4.73 -11.56
C ASP A 87 -6.20 -4.36 -12.99
N MET A 88 -6.15 -3.08 -13.35
CA MET A 88 -6.43 -2.62 -14.71
C MET A 88 -5.41 -3.15 -15.72
N GLU A 89 -4.14 -3.18 -15.37
CA GLU A 89 -3.09 -3.75 -16.24
C GLU A 89 -3.27 -5.25 -16.44
N ASP A 90 -3.62 -5.98 -15.38
CA ASP A 90 -3.89 -7.41 -15.45
C ASP A 90 -5.10 -7.70 -16.36
N ASP A 91 -6.16 -6.89 -16.26
CA ASP A 91 -7.35 -7.01 -17.13
C ASP A 91 -7.00 -6.77 -18.59
N VAL A 92 -6.22 -5.73 -18.89
CA VAL A 92 -5.76 -5.45 -20.24
C VAL A 92 -4.90 -6.59 -20.79
N GLY A 93 -3.99 -7.13 -19.97
CA GLY A 93 -3.15 -8.26 -20.33
C GLY A 93 -3.99 -9.51 -20.66
N ASN A 94 -5.03 -9.78 -19.88
CA ASN A 94 -5.94 -10.89 -20.12
C ASN A 94 -6.73 -10.72 -21.44
N ILE A 95 -7.23 -9.52 -21.69
CA ILE A 95 -7.96 -9.20 -22.92
C ILE A 95 -7.05 -9.39 -24.14
N MET A 96 -5.81 -8.91 -24.09
CA MET A 96 -4.85 -9.06 -25.17
C MET A 96 -4.51 -10.52 -25.43
N ARG A 97 -4.36 -11.34 -24.38
CA ARG A 97 -4.10 -12.77 -24.51
C ARG A 97 -5.29 -13.50 -25.14
N ASP A 98 -6.51 -13.19 -24.69
CA ASP A 98 -7.73 -13.77 -25.26
C ASP A 98 -7.87 -13.43 -26.74
N ARG A 99 -7.54 -12.21 -27.13
CA ARG A 99 -7.50 -11.78 -28.53
C ARG A 99 -6.51 -12.59 -29.35
N GLU A 100 -5.30 -12.82 -28.84
CA GLU A 100 -4.28 -13.62 -29.50
C GLU A 100 -4.74 -15.07 -29.68
N ILE A 101 -5.35 -15.68 -28.67
CA ILE A 101 -5.89 -17.02 -28.75
C ILE A 101 -6.97 -17.12 -29.84
N LEU A 102 -7.88 -16.17 -29.91
CA LEU A 102 -8.91 -16.13 -30.94
C LEU A 102 -8.32 -15.99 -32.33
N GLN A 103 -7.29 -15.18 -32.51
CA GLN A 103 -6.61 -15.00 -33.80
C GLN A 103 -5.92 -16.29 -34.27
N VAL A 104 -5.34 -17.07 -33.34
CA VAL A 104 -4.67 -18.34 -33.65
C VAL A 104 -5.67 -19.46 -33.94
N LEU A 105 -6.73 -19.57 -33.10
CA LEU A 105 -7.68 -20.68 -33.19
C LEU A 105 -8.74 -20.49 -34.27
N LEU A 106 -9.07 -19.26 -34.65
CA LEU A 106 -10.14 -18.94 -35.58
C LEU A 106 -9.68 -17.97 -36.70
N PRO A 107 -8.65 -18.32 -37.48
CA PRO A 107 -8.13 -17.41 -38.52
C PRO A 107 -9.17 -17.08 -39.60
N GLY A 108 -10.04 -18.04 -39.97
CA GLY A 108 -11.13 -17.81 -40.92
C GLY A 108 -12.20 -16.86 -40.39
N PHE A 109 -12.49 -16.93 -39.10
CA PHE A 109 -13.44 -16.05 -38.43
C PHE A 109 -12.93 -14.61 -38.39
N SER A 110 -11.65 -14.42 -38.09
CA SER A 110 -11.02 -13.12 -38.10
C SER A 110 -11.07 -12.44 -39.49
N SER A 111 -10.81 -13.20 -40.54
CA SER A 111 -10.90 -12.70 -41.92
C SER A 111 -12.34 -12.31 -42.30
N THR A 112 -13.33 -13.09 -41.86
CA THR A 112 -14.75 -12.79 -42.08
C THR A 112 -15.17 -11.49 -41.39
N ILE A 113 -14.74 -11.29 -40.13
CA ILE A 113 -15.02 -10.05 -39.41
C ILE A 113 -14.41 -8.85 -40.12
N HIS A 114 -13.19 -8.95 -40.65
CA HIS A 114 -12.54 -7.89 -41.38
C HIS A 114 -13.34 -7.48 -42.61
N LEU A 115 -13.88 -8.46 -43.35
CA LEU A 115 -14.72 -8.18 -44.52
C LEU A 115 -15.99 -7.42 -44.16
N PHE A 116 -16.59 -7.70 -43.00
CA PHE A 116 -17.79 -7.00 -42.52
C PHE A 116 -17.48 -5.57 -42.05
N LEU A 117 -16.31 -5.30 -41.54
CA LEU A 117 -15.93 -4.00 -41.00
C LEU A 117 -15.42 -3.02 -42.06
N GLU A 118 -15.06 -3.50 -43.26
CA GLU A 118 -14.71 -2.69 -44.41
C GLU A 118 -15.96 -2.32 -45.20
#